data_2953e10416ed2359da71280750a1bb8a
#
_entry.id   2953e10416ed2359da71280750a1bb8a
#
_cell.length_a   1.000
_cell.length_b   1.000
_cell.length_c   1.000
_cell.angle_alpha   90.00
_cell.angle_beta   90.00
_cell.angle_gamma   90.00
#
_symmetry.space_group_name_H-M   'P 1'
#
loop_
_entity.id
_entity.type
_entity.pdbx_description
1 polymer ?
#
loop_
_entity_poly.entity_id
_entity_poly.type
_entity_poly.pdbx_seq_one_letter_code
_entity_poly.pdbx_strand_id
1 'polypeptide(L)'
;MRTATPNTSDSAFEEVHAADIRFAQGRISSVISPTPLQYCPRLSEQYGVEVYLKREDLQDVRSYKIRGAYYGISRLGEEARAAGVVAASAGNHAQGVAYACRAMGIQGKIFVPKPTPKQKRDRIRVHGGDAIELVVTGNTFDEAAPVSYT
;
A
#
# COMPACT_ATOMS: atom_id res chain seq x y z
N MET A 1 -34.34 -36.09 3.75
CA MET A 1 -33.25 -35.73 2.83
C MET A 1 -33.49 -34.30 2.40
N ARG A 2 -32.86 -33.32 3.00
CA ARG A 2 -32.97 -31.91 2.60
C ARG A 2 -31.70 -31.57 1.81
N THR A 3 -31.83 -31.32 0.54
CA THR A 3 -30.76 -30.87 -0.34
C THR A 3 -30.49 -29.40 -0.04
N ALA A 4 -29.28 -29.11 0.47
CA ALA A 4 -28.77 -27.76 0.66
C ALA A 4 -28.42 -27.19 -0.73
N THR A 5 -29.10 -26.14 -1.16
CA THR A 5 -28.71 -25.30 -2.29
C THR A 5 -27.45 -24.54 -1.94
N PRO A 6 -26.41 -24.52 -2.79
CA PRO A 6 -25.25 -23.66 -2.56
C PRO A 6 -25.66 -22.21 -2.75
N ASN A 7 -25.38 -21.42 -1.71
CA ASN A 7 -25.54 -19.97 -1.75
C ASN A 7 -24.40 -19.38 -2.60
N THR A 8 -24.66 -19.17 -3.88
CA THR A 8 -23.80 -18.40 -4.78
C THR A 8 -24.05 -16.92 -4.50
N SER A 9 -23.39 -16.37 -3.48
CA SER A 9 -23.16 -14.94 -3.43
C SER A 9 -22.12 -14.63 -4.52
N ASP A 10 -22.58 -14.33 -5.72
CA ASP A 10 -21.81 -13.61 -6.72
C ASP A 10 -21.42 -12.27 -6.09
N SER A 11 -20.22 -12.18 -5.53
CA SER A 11 -19.56 -10.91 -5.30
C SER A 11 -19.19 -10.39 -6.69
N ALA A 12 -20.13 -9.67 -7.32
CA ALA A 12 -19.83 -8.92 -8.52
C ALA A 12 -18.66 -8.01 -8.18
N PHE A 13 -17.47 -8.30 -8.71
CA PHE A 13 -16.37 -7.35 -8.69
C PHE A 13 -16.88 -6.11 -9.40
N GLU A 14 -17.06 -5.01 -8.68
CA GLU A 14 -17.40 -3.73 -9.29
C GLU A 14 -16.36 -3.45 -10.38
N GLU A 15 -16.84 -3.28 -11.61
CA GLU A 15 -15.96 -2.98 -12.74
C GLU A 15 -15.32 -1.61 -12.52
N VAL A 16 -13.98 -1.57 -12.54
CA VAL A 16 -13.22 -0.32 -12.36
C VAL A 16 -13.19 0.43 -13.68
N HIS A 17 -13.77 1.62 -13.70
CA HIS A 17 -13.82 2.47 -14.88
C HIS A 17 -12.70 3.53 -14.86
N ALA A 18 -12.39 4.10 -16.04
CA ALA A 18 -11.41 5.18 -16.16
C ALA A 18 -11.78 6.44 -15.32
N ALA A 19 -13.06 6.64 -15.04
CA ALA A 19 -13.53 7.71 -14.16
C ALA A 19 -13.06 7.52 -12.72
N ASP A 20 -13.05 6.28 -12.21
CA ASP A 20 -12.62 5.95 -10.86
C ASP A 20 -11.12 6.21 -10.68
N ILE A 21 -10.34 5.89 -11.72
CA ILE A 21 -8.90 6.18 -11.74
C ILE A 21 -8.65 7.69 -11.71
N ARG A 22 -9.38 8.48 -12.51
CA ARG A 22 -9.26 9.95 -12.51
C ARG A 22 -9.69 10.56 -11.18
N PHE A 23 -10.74 10.04 -10.58
CA PHE A 23 -11.19 10.46 -9.25
C PHE A 23 -10.12 10.17 -8.20
N ALA A 24 -9.56 8.97 -8.19
CA ALA A 24 -8.46 8.58 -7.29
C ALA A 24 -7.24 9.48 -7.50
N GLN A 25 -6.87 9.78 -8.75
CA GLN A 25 -5.78 10.69 -9.08
C GLN A 25 -6.00 12.08 -8.49
N GLY A 26 -7.19 12.64 -8.62
CA GLY A 26 -7.53 13.94 -8.04
C GLY A 26 -7.33 13.97 -6.53
N ARG A 27 -7.73 12.91 -5.83
CA ARG A 27 -7.62 12.82 -4.36
C ARG A 27 -6.18 12.70 -3.85
N ILE A 28 -5.26 12.17 -4.65
CA ILE A 28 -3.87 11.97 -4.23
C ILE A 28 -2.90 13.00 -4.83
N SER A 29 -3.35 13.84 -5.74
CA SER A 29 -2.50 14.76 -6.53
C SER A 29 -1.73 15.79 -5.71
N SER A 30 -2.23 16.17 -4.53
CA SER A 30 -1.55 17.11 -3.64
C SER A 30 -0.36 16.51 -2.90
N VAL A 31 -0.25 15.18 -2.87
CA VAL A 31 0.76 14.46 -2.09
C VAL A 31 1.64 13.58 -2.98
N ILE A 32 1.05 12.97 -4.00
CA ILE A 32 1.76 12.04 -4.88
C ILE A 32 2.26 12.79 -6.12
N SER A 33 3.56 12.91 -6.22
CA SER A 33 4.19 13.56 -7.37
C SER A 33 4.00 12.75 -8.66
N PRO A 34 3.70 13.40 -9.81
CA PRO A 34 3.76 12.75 -11.10
C PRO A 34 5.17 12.26 -11.37
N THR A 35 5.31 10.99 -11.71
CA THR A 35 6.60 10.41 -12.08
C THR A 35 6.75 10.35 -13.60
N PRO A 36 7.95 10.54 -14.15
CA PRO A 36 8.16 10.49 -15.60
C PRO A 36 7.96 9.08 -16.16
N LEU A 37 7.56 9.05 -17.43
CA LEU A 37 7.62 7.87 -18.28
C LEU A 37 8.90 8.02 -19.13
N GLN A 38 9.95 7.30 -18.77
CA GLN A 38 11.29 7.44 -19.33
C GLN A 38 11.57 6.36 -20.39
N TYR A 39 11.94 6.75 -21.58
CA TYR A 39 12.43 5.81 -22.59
C TYR A 39 13.71 5.11 -22.12
N CYS A 40 13.78 3.80 -22.35
CA CYS A 40 14.91 2.96 -21.94
C CYS A 40 15.60 2.32 -23.16
N PRO A 41 16.63 2.96 -23.74
CA PRO A 41 17.29 2.47 -24.95
C PRO A 41 17.80 1.03 -24.81
N ARG A 42 18.45 0.72 -23.69
CA ARG A 42 19.02 -0.61 -23.41
C ARG A 42 17.98 -1.72 -23.47
N LEU A 43 16.81 -1.52 -22.86
CA LEU A 43 15.75 -2.53 -22.90
C LEU A 43 15.06 -2.56 -24.26
N SER A 44 14.94 -1.41 -24.92
CA SER A 44 14.34 -1.33 -26.24
C SER A 44 15.18 -2.10 -27.27
N GLU A 45 16.48 -1.95 -27.24
CA GLU A 45 17.41 -2.73 -28.08
C GLU A 45 17.34 -4.24 -27.75
N GLN A 46 17.36 -4.59 -26.47
CA GLN A 46 17.31 -5.98 -26.02
C GLN A 46 16.05 -6.73 -26.47
N TYR A 47 14.90 -6.06 -26.47
CA TYR A 47 13.60 -6.69 -26.77
C TYR A 47 13.04 -6.34 -28.16
N GLY A 48 13.70 -5.47 -28.92
CA GLY A 48 13.27 -5.07 -30.28
C GLY A 48 11.95 -4.27 -30.30
N VAL A 49 11.60 -3.59 -29.20
CA VAL A 49 10.39 -2.77 -29.05
C VAL A 49 10.71 -1.49 -28.26
N GLU A 50 9.89 -0.47 -28.39
CA GLU A 50 10.05 0.74 -27.55
C GLU A 50 9.64 0.44 -26.11
N VAL A 51 10.61 0.47 -25.18
CA VAL A 51 10.39 0.24 -23.75
C VAL A 51 10.47 1.55 -23.00
N TYR A 52 9.43 1.85 -22.22
CA TYR A 52 9.37 3.00 -21.33
C TYR A 52 9.23 2.56 -19.88
N LEU A 53 9.97 3.19 -18.99
CA LEU A 53 9.94 2.94 -17.54
C LEU A 53 9.11 4.01 -16.85
N LYS A 54 8.03 3.62 -16.20
CA LYS A 54 7.31 4.48 -15.26
C LYS A 54 8.09 4.55 -13.96
N ARG A 55 8.74 5.69 -13.70
CA ARG A 55 9.76 5.87 -12.65
C ARG A 55 9.15 6.04 -11.25
N GLU A 56 8.42 5.01 -10.78
CA GLU A 56 7.82 5.02 -9.44
C GLU A 56 8.85 4.86 -8.30
N ASP A 57 10.09 4.54 -8.63
CA ASP A 57 11.26 4.61 -7.76
C ASP A 57 11.60 6.05 -7.31
N LEU A 58 11.07 7.06 -7.99
CA LEU A 58 11.23 8.48 -7.64
C LEU A 58 10.19 8.98 -6.63
N GLN A 59 9.19 8.18 -6.26
CA GLN A 59 8.28 8.51 -5.16
C GLN A 59 9.02 8.55 -3.81
N ASP A 60 8.47 9.27 -2.83
CA ASP A 60 9.06 9.39 -1.48
C ASP A 60 9.36 8.03 -0.83
N VAL A 61 8.43 7.07 -0.97
CA VAL A 61 8.62 5.70 -0.46
C VAL A 61 9.34 4.79 -1.46
N ARG A 62 9.88 5.33 -2.55
CA ARG A 62 10.62 4.59 -3.60
C ARG A 62 9.82 3.48 -4.27
N SER A 63 8.49 3.62 -4.36
CA SER A 63 7.62 2.66 -5.05
C SER A 63 6.23 3.23 -5.31
N TYR A 64 5.50 2.61 -6.25
CA TYR A 64 4.11 2.94 -6.56
C TYR A 64 3.12 2.67 -5.41
N LYS A 65 3.52 1.91 -4.40
CA LYS A 65 2.62 1.49 -3.29
C LYS A 65 2.04 2.66 -2.50
N ILE A 66 2.70 3.80 -2.50
CA ILE A 66 2.20 5.03 -1.87
C ILE A 66 0.84 5.46 -2.46
N ARG A 67 0.62 5.27 -3.77
CA ARG A 67 -0.63 5.65 -4.44
C ARG A 67 -1.84 4.94 -3.85
N GLY A 68 -1.80 3.60 -3.83
CA GLY A 68 -2.90 2.81 -3.30
C GLY A 68 -3.06 2.94 -1.80
N ALA A 69 -1.97 2.97 -1.03
CA ALA A 69 -2.02 3.14 0.42
C ALA A 69 -2.63 4.50 0.80
N TYR A 70 -2.15 5.57 0.20
CA TYR A 70 -2.68 6.91 0.46
C TYR A 70 -4.14 7.04 0.04
N TYR A 71 -4.50 6.58 -1.16
CA TYR A 71 -5.88 6.62 -1.64
C TYR A 71 -6.83 5.83 -0.73
N GLY A 72 -6.48 4.59 -0.38
CA GLY A 72 -7.31 3.74 0.47
C GLY A 72 -7.56 4.38 1.85
N ILE A 73 -6.49 4.86 2.51
CA ILE A 73 -6.60 5.51 3.82
C ILE A 73 -7.36 6.84 3.73
N SER A 74 -7.23 7.59 2.63
CA SER A 74 -7.96 8.85 2.42
C SER A 74 -9.47 8.67 2.33
N ARG A 75 -9.95 7.46 2.04
CA ARG A 75 -11.38 7.14 1.95
C ARG A 75 -12.01 6.69 3.26
N LEU A 76 -11.24 6.50 4.31
CA LEU A 76 -11.76 6.11 5.61
C LEU A 76 -12.68 7.19 6.17
N GLY A 77 -13.84 6.77 6.70
CA GLY A 77 -14.73 7.63 7.46
C GLY A 77 -14.14 8.01 8.84
N GLU A 78 -14.78 8.91 9.54
CA GLU A 78 -14.29 9.45 10.82
C GLU A 78 -14.08 8.37 11.88
N GLU A 79 -15.01 7.43 12.02
CA GLU A 79 -14.91 6.33 12.97
C GLU A 79 -13.69 5.44 12.69
N ALA A 80 -13.49 5.03 11.42
CA ALA A 80 -12.34 4.21 11.02
C ALA A 80 -11.01 4.97 11.17
N ARG A 81 -10.99 6.28 10.94
CA ARG A 81 -9.80 7.12 11.21
C ARG A 81 -9.48 7.19 12.69
N ALA A 82 -10.49 7.33 13.53
CA ALA A 82 -10.32 7.35 14.99
C ALA A 82 -9.85 6.00 15.53
N ALA A 83 -10.33 4.89 14.96
CA ALA A 83 -9.87 3.53 15.30
C ALA A 83 -8.42 3.27 14.85
N GLY A 84 -7.95 3.95 13.81
CA GLY A 84 -6.60 3.77 13.27
C GLY A 84 -6.51 2.72 12.16
N VAL A 85 -5.29 2.52 11.65
CA VAL A 85 -5.00 1.63 10.52
C VAL A 85 -4.06 0.51 10.95
N VAL A 86 -4.37 -0.71 10.56
CA VAL A 86 -3.52 -1.88 10.80
C VAL A 86 -3.01 -2.43 9.46
N ALA A 87 -1.74 -2.80 9.41
CA ALA A 87 -1.14 -3.44 8.25
C ALA A 87 -0.10 -4.48 8.64
N ALA A 88 -0.10 -5.62 7.95
CA ALA A 88 0.97 -6.60 8.03
C ALA A 88 1.79 -6.55 6.74
N SER A 89 2.97 -5.97 6.79
CA SER A 89 3.87 -5.88 5.62
C SER A 89 5.26 -5.42 6.03
N ALA A 90 6.29 -6.11 5.55
CA ALA A 90 7.69 -5.72 5.75
C ALA A 90 8.29 -4.96 4.54
N GLY A 91 7.50 -4.65 3.53
CA GLY A 91 7.95 -4.10 2.26
C GLY A 91 7.44 -2.70 1.95
N ASN A 92 7.33 -2.43 0.65
CA ASN A 92 6.92 -1.11 0.13
C ASN A 92 5.49 -0.72 0.54
N HIS A 93 4.61 -1.70 0.76
CA HIS A 93 3.25 -1.40 1.23
C HIS A 93 3.28 -0.80 2.65
N ALA A 94 4.07 -1.38 3.56
CA ALA A 94 4.25 -0.84 4.91
C ALA A 94 4.76 0.61 4.91
N GLN A 95 5.71 0.93 4.04
CA GLN A 95 6.22 2.29 3.89
C GLN A 95 5.14 3.25 3.36
N GLY A 96 4.32 2.79 2.41
CA GLY A 96 3.19 3.57 1.88
C GLY A 96 2.11 3.84 2.94
N VAL A 97 1.76 2.82 3.75
CA VAL A 97 0.82 2.97 4.89
C VAL A 97 1.39 3.92 5.93
N ALA A 98 2.66 3.75 6.33
CA ALA A 98 3.33 4.61 7.29
C ALA A 98 3.31 6.09 6.86
N TYR A 99 3.67 6.35 5.61
CA TYR A 99 3.62 7.68 5.03
C TYR A 99 2.20 8.27 5.06
N ALA A 100 1.20 7.50 4.63
CA ALA A 100 -0.18 7.95 4.57
C ALA A 100 -0.76 8.25 5.97
N CYS A 101 -0.48 7.40 6.95
CA CYS A 101 -0.89 7.62 8.33
C CYS A 101 -0.33 8.93 8.88
N ARG A 102 0.98 9.16 8.70
CA ARG A 102 1.63 10.41 9.14
C ARG A 102 1.05 11.64 8.42
N ALA A 103 0.88 11.57 7.11
CA ALA A 103 0.38 12.70 6.31
C ALA A 103 -1.06 13.08 6.65
N MET A 104 -1.86 12.13 7.16
CA MET A 104 -3.27 12.36 7.50
C MET A 104 -3.51 12.48 9.02
N GLY A 105 -2.48 12.37 9.86
CA GLY A 105 -2.62 12.39 11.32
C GLY A 105 -3.38 11.21 11.88
N ILE A 106 -3.34 10.05 11.21
CA ILE A 106 -4.03 8.82 11.61
C ILE A 106 -3.01 7.89 12.29
N GLN A 107 -3.38 7.29 13.43
CA GLN A 107 -2.53 6.31 14.09
C GLN A 107 -2.52 5.00 13.31
N GLY A 108 -1.33 4.42 13.13
CA GLY A 108 -1.18 3.15 12.43
C GLY A 108 -0.34 2.15 13.21
N LYS A 109 -0.69 0.86 13.09
CA LYS A 109 0.07 -0.23 13.66
C LYS A 109 0.54 -1.15 12.52
N ILE A 110 1.86 -1.32 12.38
CA ILE A 110 2.46 -2.11 11.30
C ILE A 110 3.18 -3.30 11.89
N PHE A 111 2.75 -4.49 11.49
CA PHE A 111 3.32 -5.75 11.91
C PHE A 111 4.34 -6.26 10.90
N VAL A 112 5.52 -6.62 11.38
CA VAL A 112 6.60 -7.19 10.57
C VAL A 112 7.20 -8.41 11.24
N PRO A 113 7.61 -9.44 10.49
CA PRO A 113 8.29 -10.60 11.06
C PRO A 113 9.70 -10.25 11.56
N LYS A 114 10.17 -11.00 12.56
CA LYS A 114 11.50 -10.80 13.18
C LYS A 114 12.67 -10.77 12.20
N PRO A 115 12.69 -11.60 11.12
CA PRO A 115 13.78 -11.57 10.13
C PRO A 115 13.79 -10.33 9.23
N THR A 116 12.80 -9.41 9.37
CA THR A 116 12.77 -8.19 8.55
C THR A 116 14.05 -7.38 8.74
N PRO A 117 14.80 -7.08 7.67
CA PRO A 117 16.05 -6.32 7.76
C PRO A 117 15.89 -4.97 8.45
N LYS A 118 16.88 -4.61 9.26
CA LYS A 118 16.88 -3.32 9.99
C LYS A 118 16.59 -2.14 9.08
N GLN A 119 17.21 -2.09 7.89
CA GLN A 119 17.01 -1.01 6.91
C GLN A 119 15.52 -0.84 6.52
N LYS A 120 14.77 -1.94 6.34
CA LYS A 120 13.35 -1.87 6.02
C LYS A 120 12.53 -1.35 7.20
N ARG A 121 12.83 -1.82 8.41
CA ARG A 121 12.17 -1.35 9.64
C ARG A 121 12.41 0.14 9.87
N ASP A 122 13.65 0.60 9.67
CA ASP A 122 14.02 2.00 9.84
C ASP A 122 13.31 2.90 8.82
N ARG A 123 13.17 2.46 7.57
CA ARG A 123 12.40 3.20 6.55
C ARG A 123 10.92 3.34 6.92
N ILE A 124 10.29 2.30 7.46
CA ILE A 124 8.90 2.39 7.95
C ILE A 124 8.80 3.46 9.05
N ARG A 125 9.73 3.47 10.01
CA ARG A 125 9.77 4.47 11.08
C ARG A 125 9.99 5.89 10.56
N VAL A 126 10.91 6.06 9.62
CA VAL A 126 11.21 7.37 9.02
C VAL A 126 9.98 7.95 8.32
N HIS A 127 9.24 7.13 7.56
CA HIS A 127 8.03 7.60 6.88
C HIS A 127 6.87 7.83 7.84
N GLY A 128 6.71 7.00 8.85
CA GLY A 128 5.57 7.06 9.78
C GLY A 128 5.75 8.02 10.96
N GLY A 129 6.99 8.23 11.41
CA GLY A 129 7.26 9.03 12.62
C GLY A 129 6.45 8.54 13.82
N ASP A 130 5.89 9.48 14.57
CA ASP A 130 5.09 9.22 15.77
C ASP A 130 3.65 8.72 15.46
N ALA A 131 3.26 8.73 14.19
CA ALA A 131 1.97 8.20 13.76
C ALA A 131 1.96 6.67 13.65
N ILE A 132 3.11 5.97 13.81
CA ILE A 132 3.23 4.54 13.59
C ILE A 132 3.82 3.82 14.79
N GLU A 133 3.11 2.78 15.24
CA GLU A 133 3.66 1.72 16.08
C GLU A 133 4.17 0.58 15.17
N LEU A 134 5.46 0.27 15.22
CA LEU A 134 6.05 -0.85 14.50
C LEU A 134 6.20 -2.06 15.43
N VAL A 135 5.37 -3.08 15.22
CA VAL A 135 5.36 -4.32 15.98
C VAL A 135 6.19 -5.39 15.27
N VAL A 136 7.24 -5.87 15.91
CA VAL A 136 8.08 -6.95 15.39
C VAL A 136 7.66 -8.27 16.04
N THR A 137 7.00 -9.16 15.29
CA THR A 137 6.43 -10.40 15.83
C THR A 137 6.49 -11.53 14.80
N GLY A 138 6.42 -12.79 15.27
CA GLY A 138 6.49 -13.95 14.39
C GLY A 138 7.85 -14.16 13.72
N ASN A 139 8.05 -15.32 13.13
CA ASN A 139 9.27 -15.67 12.38
C ASN A 139 9.03 -15.61 10.87
N THR A 140 7.78 -15.67 10.45
CA THR A 140 7.34 -15.58 9.06
C THR A 140 6.30 -14.46 8.89
N PHE A 141 5.99 -14.13 7.63
CA PHE A 141 4.90 -13.19 7.33
C PHE A 141 3.55 -13.75 7.79
N ASP A 142 3.32 -15.04 7.58
CA ASP A 142 2.07 -15.72 7.93
C ASP A 142 1.85 -15.80 9.45
N GLU A 143 2.91 -15.79 10.25
CA GLU A 143 2.83 -15.69 11.70
C GLU A 143 2.58 -14.25 12.19
N ALA A 144 3.09 -13.26 11.48
CA ALA A 144 2.91 -11.85 11.84
C ALA A 144 1.55 -11.29 11.41
N ALA A 145 0.98 -11.78 10.30
CA ALA A 145 -0.28 -11.29 9.75
C ALA A 145 -1.51 -11.56 10.64
N PRO A 146 -1.72 -12.76 11.24
CA PRO A 146 -2.87 -13.02 12.12
C PRO A 146 -2.90 -12.11 13.35
N VAL A 147 -1.74 -11.76 13.91
CA VAL A 147 -1.64 -10.86 15.09
C VAL A 147 -2.15 -9.45 14.75
N SER A 148 -2.20 -9.07 13.48
CA SER A 148 -2.72 -7.79 13.05
C SER A 148 -4.26 -7.70 13.08
N TYR A 149 -4.96 -8.84 13.21
CA TYR A 149 -6.43 -8.92 13.21
C TYR A 149 -7.04 -9.17 14.60
N THR A 150 -6.21 -9.32 15.63
CA THR A 150 -6.62 -9.46 17.03
C THR A 150 -6.44 -8.17 17.82
#